data_6817dc378ece6dc82e95a9dd480e63bd
#
_entry.id   6817dc378ece6dc82e95a9dd480e63bd
#
_cell.length_a   1.000
_cell.length_b   1.000
_cell.length_c   1.000
_cell.angle_alpha   90.00
_cell.angle_beta   90.00
_cell.angle_gamma   90.00
#
_symmetry.space_group_name_H-M   'P 1'
#
loop_
_entity.id
_entity.type
_entity.pdbx_description
1 polymer ?
#
loop_
_entity_poly.entity_id
_entity_poly.type
_entity_poly.pdbx_seq_one_letter_code
_entity_poly.pdbx_strand_id
1 'polypeptide(L)'
;MAKIAAIYQGELSDLNKIRISPLSRAYTFSDSIYEVIPYFSGKPLCFQKHMDRLFNCISLMSISVDFSLIVGEIKKLADSLKNKDGYVYFQISRGNDLERSHFYYDDIEAERFGYAMPCKYQSSPMDAMLCEDIRWGKCNIKSVSYTHLTLPTILLV
;
A
#
# COMPACT_ATOMS: atom_id res chain seq x y z
N MET A 1 0.25 -13.36 19.24
CA MET A 1 0.77 -12.86 17.94
C MET A 1 1.71 -11.70 18.22
N ALA A 2 2.79 -11.58 17.47
CA ALA A 2 3.69 -10.42 17.59
C ALA A 2 2.91 -9.13 17.23
N LYS A 3 3.16 -8.05 17.98
CA LYS A 3 2.58 -6.74 17.68
C LYS A 3 3.23 -6.18 16.42
N ILE A 4 2.43 -5.85 15.44
CA ILE A 4 2.85 -5.21 14.18
C ILE A 4 2.47 -3.75 14.26
N ALA A 5 3.46 -2.86 14.17
CA ALA A 5 3.22 -1.43 14.17
C ALA A 5 2.47 -1.01 12.91
N ALA A 6 1.39 -0.28 13.07
CA ALA A 6 0.59 0.26 11.97
C ALA A 6 0.21 1.71 12.27
N ILE A 7 -0.04 2.47 11.21
CA ILE A 7 -0.56 3.84 11.26
C ILE A 7 -1.87 3.89 10.48
N TYR A 8 -2.85 4.59 11.04
CA TYR A 8 -4.05 5.00 10.34
C TYR A 8 -4.35 6.45 10.66
N GLN A 9 -4.43 7.30 9.63
CA GLN A 9 -4.67 8.75 9.76
C GLN A 9 -3.73 9.44 10.79
N GLY A 10 -2.44 9.08 10.78
CA GLY A 10 -1.42 9.65 11.65
C GLY A 10 -1.28 8.98 13.02
N GLU A 11 -2.24 8.16 13.44
CA GLU A 11 -2.23 7.49 14.73
C GLU A 11 -1.50 6.14 14.68
N LEU A 12 -0.45 6.00 15.48
CA LEU A 12 0.32 4.76 15.60
C LEU A 12 -0.41 3.78 16.53
N SER A 13 -0.59 2.55 16.07
CA SER A 13 -1.30 1.50 16.79
C SER A 13 -0.73 0.11 16.47
N ASP A 14 -1.36 -0.92 17.01
CA ASP A 14 -1.16 -2.31 16.57
C ASP A 14 -2.07 -2.58 15.37
N LEU A 15 -1.55 -3.23 14.33
CA LEU A 15 -2.29 -3.57 13.10
C LEU A 15 -3.65 -4.23 13.40
N ASN A 16 -3.71 -5.10 14.40
CA ASN A 16 -4.94 -5.78 14.79
C ASN A 16 -6.03 -4.85 15.38
N LYS A 17 -5.65 -3.61 15.74
CA LYS A 17 -6.58 -2.61 16.29
C LYS A 17 -7.10 -1.66 15.23
N ILE A 18 -6.48 -1.61 14.05
CA ILE A 18 -6.94 -0.75 12.97
C ILE A 18 -8.36 -1.16 12.54
N ARG A 19 -9.21 -0.17 12.34
CA ARG A 19 -10.57 -0.33 11.83
C ARG A 19 -10.77 0.64 10.67
N ILE A 20 -11.11 0.09 9.52
CA ILE A 20 -11.38 0.84 8.29
C ILE A 20 -12.86 0.66 7.95
N SER A 21 -13.50 1.72 7.49
CA SER A 21 -14.90 1.65 7.06
C SER A 21 -15.04 0.70 5.87
N PRO A 22 -16.08 -0.15 5.83
CA PRO A 22 -16.40 -0.93 4.64
C PRO A 22 -16.83 -0.06 3.44
N LEU A 23 -17.15 1.22 3.66
CA LEU A 23 -17.45 2.20 2.62
C LEU A 23 -16.20 2.94 2.11
N SER A 24 -15.01 2.66 2.66
CA SER A 24 -13.75 3.17 2.11
C SER A 24 -13.67 2.87 0.62
N ARG A 25 -13.30 3.87 -0.17
CA ARG A 25 -13.16 3.73 -1.63
C ARG A 25 -12.04 2.77 -2.02
N ALA A 26 -11.04 2.59 -1.15
CA ALA A 26 -10.06 1.52 -1.31
C ALA A 26 -10.70 0.14 -1.38
N TYR A 27 -11.69 -0.12 -0.53
CA TYR A 27 -12.39 -1.40 -0.45
C TYR A 27 -13.47 -1.55 -1.54
N THR A 28 -14.26 -0.49 -1.79
CA THR A 28 -15.42 -0.56 -2.68
C THR A 28 -15.10 -0.40 -4.16
N PHE A 29 -14.01 0.32 -4.49
CA PHE A 29 -13.64 0.68 -5.87
C PHE A 29 -12.16 0.45 -6.21
N SER A 30 -11.34 -0.02 -5.27
CA SER A 30 -9.86 -0.05 -5.41
C SER A 30 -9.26 1.32 -5.73
N ASP A 31 -9.94 2.41 -5.34
CA ASP A 31 -9.55 3.80 -5.57
C ASP A 31 -8.46 4.20 -4.57
N SER A 32 -7.29 3.59 -4.75
CA SER A 32 -6.15 3.72 -3.86
C SER A 32 -4.84 3.37 -4.56
N ILE A 33 -3.76 3.88 -4.01
CA ILE A 33 -2.39 3.63 -4.43
C ILE A 33 -1.56 3.20 -3.22
N TYR A 34 -0.48 2.46 -3.45
CA TYR A 34 0.38 2.00 -2.38
C TYR A 34 1.84 1.92 -2.80
N GLU A 35 2.70 1.89 -1.79
CA GLU A 35 4.12 1.58 -1.90
C GLU A 35 4.52 0.50 -0.91
N VAL A 36 5.53 -0.27 -1.29
CA VAL A 36 6.23 -1.20 -0.40
C VAL A 36 7.71 -0.86 -0.43
N ILE A 37 8.22 -0.37 0.69
CA ILE A 37 9.60 0.10 0.81
C ILE A 37 10.39 -0.92 1.60
N PRO A 38 11.36 -1.64 0.99
CA PRO A 38 12.23 -2.57 1.70
C PRO A 38 13.23 -1.82 2.58
N TYR A 39 13.53 -2.41 3.74
CA TYR A 39 14.52 -1.93 4.68
C TYR A 39 15.54 -3.04 4.99
N PHE A 40 16.83 -2.71 4.90
CA PHE A 40 17.94 -3.59 5.25
C PHE A 40 18.71 -2.95 6.39
N SER A 41 18.76 -3.64 7.54
CA SER A 41 19.38 -3.12 8.77
C SER A 41 18.90 -1.70 9.10
N GLY A 42 17.59 -1.46 8.96
CA GLY A 42 16.96 -0.18 9.22
C GLY A 42 17.14 0.89 8.13
N LYS A 43 17.85 0.60 7.05
CA LYS A 43 18.04 1.54 5.92
C LYS A 43 17.12 1.22 4.78
N PRO A 44 16.35 2.20 4.26
CA PRO A 44 15.45 1.98 3.14
C PRO A 44 16.22 1.79 1.82
N LEU A 45 15.73 0.88 1.00
CA LEU A 45 16.21 0.73 -0.38
C LEU A 45 15.52 1.79 -1.26
N CYS A 46 16.32 2.60 -1.97
CA CYS A 46 15.83 3.55 -2.99
C CYS A 46 14.65 4.44 -2.51
N PHE A 47 14.67 4.92 -1.27
CA PHE A 47 13.56 5.66 -0.64
C PHE A 47 13.02 6.79 -1.54
N GLN A 48 13.90 7.61 -2.12
CA GLN A 48 13.49 8.72 -2.96
C GLN A 48 12.69 8.24 -4.19
N LYS A 49 13.12 7.17 -4.85
CA LYS A 49 12.41 6.63 -6.01
C LYS A 49 11.00 6.12 -5.65
N HIS A 50 10.84 5.54 -4.45
CA HIS A 50 9.51 5.14 -3.94
C HIS A 50 8.64 6.38 -3.71
N MET A 51 9.18 7.43 -3.11
CA MET A 51 8.43 8.68 -2.87
C MET A 51 8.06 9.38 -4.18
N ASP A 52 8.99 9.49 -5.12
CA ASP A 52 8.73 10.11 -6.43
C ASP A 52 7.59 9.38 -7.16
N ARG A 53 7.60 8.04 -7.15
CA ARG A 53 6.54 7.24 -7.77
C ARG A 53 5.21 7.41 -7.04
N LEU A 54 5.21 7.36 -5.71
CA LEU A 54 4.00 7.51 -4.90
C LEU A 54 3.35 8.88 -5.16
N PHE A 55 4.13 9.95 -5.11
CA PHE A 55 3.64 11.32 -5.30
C PHE A 55 3.15 11.57 -6.72
N ASN A 56 3.84 11.02 -7.72
CA ASN A 56 3.35 11.05 -9.09
C ASN A 56 2.00 10.33 -9.23
N CYS A 57 1.84 9.15 -8.63
CA CYS A 57 0.57 8.41 -8.65
C CYS A 57 -0.55 9.16 -7.92
N ILE A 58 -0.27 9.81 -6.77
CA ILE A 58 -1.23 10.66 -6.05
C ILE A 58 -1.73 11.77 -6.98
N SER A 59 -0.79 12.45 -7.66
CA SER A 59 -1.12 13.55 -8.57
C SER A 59 -1.94 13.08 -9.77
N LEU A 60 -1.56 11.96 -10.39
CA LEU A 60 -2.28 11.38 -11.53
C LEU A 60 -3.71 10.94 -11.18
N MET A 61 -3.92 10.48 -9.95
CA MET A 61 -5.25 10.13 -9.45
C MET A 61 -6.01 11.31 -8.86
N SER A 62 -5.41 12.50 -8.82
CA SER A 62 -6.02 13.72 -8.23
C SER A 62 -6.51 13.48 -6.80
N ILE A 63 -5.71 12.80 -5.97
CA ILE A 63 -6.01 12.61 -4.55
C ILE A 63 -5.41 13.79 -3.79
N SER A 64 -6.24 14.51 -3.02
CA SER A 64 -5.80 15.64 -2.19
C SER A 64 -5.24 15.14 -0.87
N VAL A 65 -3.91 15.25 -0.67
CA VAL A 65 -3.24 14.84 0.57
C VAL A 65 -1.91 15.60 0.75
N ASP A 66 -1.55 15.91 1.99
CA ASP A 66 -0.26 16.52 2.31
C ASP A 66 0.86 15.48 2.27
N PHE A 67 1.81 15.67 1.35
CA PHE A 67 2.96 14.77 1.17
C PHE A 67 3.89 14.73 2.39
N SER A 68 3.95 15.81 3.17
CA SER A 68 4.78 15.86 4.38
C SER A 68 4.29 14.89 5.46
N LEU A 69 2.96 14.72 5.58
CA LEU A 69 2.34 13.75 6.48
C LEU A 69 2.72 12.33 6.08
N ILE A 70 2.65 12.01 4.79
CA ILE A 70 3.01 10.68 4.26
C ILE A 70 4.44 10.31 4.62
N VAL A 71 5.40 11.20 4.34
CA VAL A 71 6.81 10.96 4.64
C VAL A 71 7.04 10.80 6.15
N GLY A 72 6.39 11.62 6.96
CA GLY A 72 6.45 11.54 8.42
C GLY A 72 5.91 10.22 8.96
N GLU A 73 4.77 9.76 8.46
CA GLU A 73 4.15 8.51 8.86
C GLU A 73 4.98 7.28 8.44
N ILE A 74 5.52 7.27 7.22
CA ILE A 74 6.43 6.21 6.74
C ILE A 74 7.68 6.13 7.63
N LYS A 75 8.28 7.26 8.02
CA LYS A 75 9.44 7.29 8.92
C LYS A 75 9.10 6.71 10.29
N LYS A 76 7.97 7.11 10.89
CA LYS A 76 7.50 6.54 12.17
C LYS A 76 7.33 5.02 12.10
N LEU A 77 6.81 4.50 10.99
CA LEU A 77 6.70 3.06 10.77
C LEU A 77 8.07 2.40 10.66
N ALA A 78 8.99 2.99 9.89
CA ALA A 78 10.35 2.47 9.74
C ALA A 78 11.10 2.39 11.07
N ASP A 79 10.94 3.37 11.95
CA ASP A 79 11.55 3.37 13.30
C ASP A 79 11.09 2.18 14.13
N SER A 80 9.86 1.67 13.90
CA SER A 80 9.35 0.50 14.59
C SER A 80 10.05 -0.81 14.22
N LEU A 81 10.76 -0.85 13.08
CA LEU A 81 11.59 -2.00 12.68
C LEU A 81 12.85 -2.16 13.56
N LYS A 82 13.23 -1.13 14.33
CA LYS A 82 14.39 -1.16 15.25
C LYS A 82 15.66 -1.69 14.58
N ASN A 83 15.99 -1.14 13.41
CA ASN A 83 17.15 -1.52 12.60
C ASN A 83 17.17 -2.98 12.11
N LYS A 84 16.03 -3.65 12.09
CA LYS A 84 15.89 -4.99 11.49
C LYS A 84 15.59 -4.87 10.00
N ASP A 85 15.80 -5.97 9.30
CA ASP A 85 15.29 -6.15 7.94
C ASP A 85 13.77 -6.25 7.97
N GLY A 86 13.14 -5.72 6.93
CA GLY A 86 11.70 -5.70 6.83
C GLY A 86 11.21 -4.79 5.71
N TYR A 87 9.95 -4.47 5.74
CA TYR A 87 9.38 -3.51 4.80
C TYR A 87 8.32 -2.64 5.48
N VAL A 88 8.12 -1.46 4.91
CA VAL A 88 6.98 -0.59 5.20
C VAL A 88 6.02 -0.66 4.01
N TYR A 89 4.81 -1.10 4.26
CA TYR A 89 3.67 -0.94 3.36
C TYR A 89 2.97 0.36 3.69
N PHE A 90 2.66 1.18 2.70
CA PHE A 90 1.91 2.42 2.89
C PHE A 90 0.93 2.63 1.76
N GLN A 91 -0.33 2.87 2.09
CA GLN A 91 -1.44 3.02 1.15
C GLN A 91 -2.16 4.34 1.39
N ILE A 92 -2.55 4.98 0.31
CA ILE A 92 -3.42 6.15 0.31
C ILE A 92 -4.65 5.82 -0.53
N SER A 93 -5.83 5.97 0.03
CA SER A 93 -7.09 5.92 -0.71
C SER A 93 -7.68 7.32 -0.84
N ARG A 94 -8.59 7.48 -1.81
CA ARG A 94 -9.30 8.75 -1.97
C ARG A 94 -10.09 9.13 -0.72
N GLY A 95 -10.57 8.16 0.05
CA GLY A 95 -11.27 8.41 1.29
C GLY A 95 -12.45 7.49 1.53
N ASN A 96 -13.29 7.90 2.47
CA ASN A 96 -14.46 7.16 2.92
C ASN A 96 -15.72 7.95 2.57
N ASP A 97 -16.55 7.39 1.70
CA ASP A 97 -17.84 7.96 1.34
C ASP A 97 -18.94 7.67 2.39
N LEU A 98 -20.01 8.46 2.37
CA LEU A 98 -21.20 8.21 3.18
C LEU A 98 -22.03 7.05 2.63
N GLU A 99 -21.93 6.81 1.31
CA GLU A 99 -22.61 5.75 0.59
C GLU A 99 -21.73 5.22 -0.54
N ARG A 100 -22.08 4.05 -1.10
CA ARG A 100 -21.39 3.53 -2.27
C ARG A 100 -21.85 4.24 -3.54
N SER A 101 -21.12 5.26 -3.99
CA SER A 101 -21.36 6.00 -5.22
C SER A 101 -20.14 5.95 -6.16
N HIS A 102 -20.38 5.94 -7.49
CA HIS A 102 -19.31 6.09 -8.47
C HIS A 102 -18.73 7.51 -8.48
N PHE A 103 -19.55 8.50 -8.15
CA PHE A 103 -19.12 9.88 -7.94
C PHE A 103 -18.61 10.03 -6.49
N TYR A 104 -17.62 10.85 -6.29
CA TYR A 104 -17.11 11.22 -4.96
C TYR A 104 -17.25 12.73 -4.75
N TYR A 105 -17.26 13.14 -3.51
CA TYR A 105 -17.35 14.55 -3.14
C TYR A 105 -15.97 15.20 -3.30
N ASP A 106 -15.92 16.47 -3.73
CA ASP A 106 -14.68 17.20 -3.96
C ASP A 106 -13.85 17.41 -2.68
N ASP A 107 -14.52 17.41 -1.52
CA ASP A 107 -13.94 17.61 -0.18
C ASP A 107 -13.67 16.30 0.58
N ILE A 108 -13.74 15.15 -0.10
CA ILE A 108 -13.46 13.85 0.52
C ILE A 108 -12.03 13.80 1.07
N GLU A 109 -11.89 13.49 2.36
CA GLU A 109 -10.58 13.39 3.00
C GLU A 109 -9.89 12.06 2.65
N ALA A 110 -8.64 12.14 2.15
CA ALA A 110 -7.86 10.96 1.83
C ALA A 110 -7.53 10.14 3.08
N GLU A 111 -7.70 8.83 3.00
CA GLU A 111 -7.28 7.91 4.06
C GLU A 111 -5.84 7.46 3.85
N ARG A 112 -5.04 7.51 4.91
CA ARG A 112 -3.65 7.06 4.96
C ARG A 112 -3.56 5.87 5.91
N PHE A 113 -3.05 4.77 5.39
CA PHE A 113 -2.85 3.54 6.16
C PHE A 113 -1.49 2.95 5.84
N GLY A 114 -0.81 2.43 6.84
CA GLY A 114 0.44 1.70 6.64
C GLY A 114 0.80 0.81 7.80
N TYR A 115 1.76 -0.07 7.57
CA TYR A 115 2.34 -0.91 8.62
C TYR A 115 3.78 -1.26 8.31
N ALA A 116 4.52 -1.63 9.35
CA ALA A 116 5.91 -2.10 9.24
C ALA A 116 5.99 -3.58 9.61
N MET A 117 6.51 -4.38 8.69
CA MET A 117 6.63 -5.82 8.86
C MET A 117 8.10 -6.24 8.89
N PRO A 118 8.64 -6.71 10.02
CA PRO A 118 9.94 -7.36 10.04
C PRO A 118 9.91 -8.65 9.20
N CYS A 119 10.88 -8.83 8.33
CA CYS A 119 11.04 -10.07 7.57
C CYS A 119 12.51 -10.36 7.32
N LYS A 120 12.84 -11.62 7.01
CA LYS A 120 14.14 -12.00 6.49
C LYS A 120 14.04 -12.12 4.97
N TYR A 121 14.91 -11.41 4.26
CA TYR A 121 15.00 -11.58 2.82
C TYR A 121 15.75 -12.87 2.51
N GLN A 122 15.17 -13.67 1.63
CA GLN A 122 15.77 -14.91 1.19
C GLN A 122 16.71 -14.62 0.01
N SER A 123 17.94 -15.14 0.07
CA SER A 123 18.93 -14.98 -0.98
C SER A 123 19.19 -16.26 -1.80
N SER A 124 18.41 -17.33 -1.53
CA SER A 124 18.52 -18.57 -2.29
C SER A 124 17.92 -18.43 -3.68
N PRO A 125 18.48 -19.12 -4.69
CA PRO A 125 17.86 -19.20 -6.00
C PRO A 125 16.40 -19.68 -5.90
N MET A 126 15.55 -19.16 -6.78
CA MET A 126 14.17 -19.59 -6.93
C MET A 126 13.93 -20.10 -8.34
N ASP A 127 13.12 -21.14 -8.45
CA ASP A 127 12.64 -21.61 -9.75
C ASP A 127 11.52 -20.68 -10.22
N ALA A 128 11.57 -20.28 -11.49
CA ALA A 128 10.56 -19.45 -12.13
C ALA A 128 9.96 -20.18 -13.33
N MET A 129 8.66 -20.02 -13.52
CA MET A 129 7.92 -20.59 -14.64
C MET A 129 7.33 -19.47 -15.49
N LEU A 130 7.56 -19.55 -16.80
CA LEU A 130 6.87 -18.67 -17.75
C LEU A 130 5.47 -19.21 -18.03
N CYS A 131 4.47 -18.36 -17.99
CA CYS A 131 3.10 -18.68 -18.32
C CYS A 131 2.48 -17.59 -19.21
N GLU A 132 1.39 -17.95 -19.90
CA GLU A 132 0.63 -17.00 -20.69
C GLU A 132 0.01 -15.92 -19.80
N ASP A 133 0.07 -14.65 -20.23
CA ASP A 133 -0.59 -13.55 -19.53
C ASP A 133 -2.11 -13.56 -19.82
N ILE A 134 -2.88 -14.08 -18.88
CA ILE A 134 -4.34 -14.17 -18.96
C ILE A 134 -5.05 -13.08 -18.17
N ARG A 135 -4.35 -12.03 -17.69
CA ARG A 135 -4.91 -11.00 -16.81
C ARG A 135 -6.19 -10.38 -17.36
N TRP A 136 -6.18 -10.00 -18.62
CA TRP A 136 -7.34 -9.43 -19.32
C TRP A 136 -8.27 -10.48 -19.93
N GLY A 137 -7.85 -11.73 -20.01
CA GLY A 137 -8.65 -12.85 -20.53
C GLY A 137 -9.78 -13.29 -19.61
N LYS A 138 -9.79 -12.82 -18.33
CA LYS A 138 -10.81 -13.15 -17.32
C LYS A 138 -11.68 -11.96 -16.91
N CYS A 139 -11.93 -11.04 -17.83
CA CYS A 139 -12.77 -9.86 -17.59
C CYS A 139 -14.25 -10.19 -17.28
N ASN A 140 -14.69 -11.44 -17.47
CA ASN A 140 -15.98 -11.94 -17.05
C ASN A 140 -16.10 -12.09 -15.52
N ILE A 141 -14.96 -12.10 -14.79
CA ILE A 141 -14.97 -12.09 -13.32
C ILE A 141 -15.10 -10.64 -12.88
N LYS A 142 -16.26 -10.31 -12.26
CA LYS A 142 -16.51 -8.97 -11.72
C LYS A 142 -15.75 -8.76 -10.41
N SER A 143 -14.41 -8.71 -10.49
CA SER A 143 -13.57 -8.42 -9.33
C SER A 143 -13.46 -6.93 -9.06
N VAL A 144 -13.17 -6.54 -7.82
CA VAL A 144 -12.96 -5.13 -7.44
C VAL A 144 -11.67 -4.61 -8.04
N SER A 145 -10.66 -5.46 -8.20
CA SER A 145 -9.37 -5.11 -8.81
C SER A 145 -8.78 -6.30 -9.55
N TYR A 146 -8.19 -6.03 -10.70
CA TYR A 146 -7.43 -7.01 -11.47
C TYR A 146 -6.01 -7.26 -10.93
N THR A 147 -5.57 -6.52 -9.92
CA THR A 147 -4.21 -6.61 -9.37
C THR A 147 -3.88 -7.99 -8.78
N HIS A 148 -4.88 -8.74 -8.32
CA HIS A 148 -4.70 -10.10 -7.82
C HIS A 148 -4.17 -11.06 -8.89
N LEU A 149 -4.44 -10.79 -10.16
CA LEU A 149 -3.95 -11.59 -11.29
C LEU A 149 -2.53 -11.15 -11.73
N THR A 150 -2.01 -10.04 -11.19
CA THR A 150 -0.72 -9.49 -11.60
C THR A 150 0.42 -9.83 -10.64
N LEU A 151 0.13 -10.07 -9.37
CA LEU A 151 1.15 -10.35 -8.36
C LEU A 151 2.03 -11.57 -8.67
N PRO A 152 1.49 -12.70 -9.16
CA PRO A 152 2.33 -13.85 -9.53
C PRO A 152 3.20 -13.60 -10.76
N THR A 153 2.83 -12.67 -11.65
CA THR A 153 3.55 -12.42 -12.90
C THR A 153 4.66 -11.38 -12.76
N ILE A 154 4.63 -10.53 -11.75
CA ILE A 154 5.72 -9.56 -11.48
C ILE A 154 6.97 -10.25 -10.94
N LEU A 155 6.83 -11.42 -10.34
CA LEU A 155 7.95 -12.24 -9.86
C LEU A 155 8.60 -13.10 -10.97
N LEU A 156 8.06 -13.06 -12.18
CA LEU A 156 8.47 -13.89 -13.30
C LEU A 156 9.20 -13.12 -14.42
N VAL A 157 9.56 -11.85 -14.16
CA VAL A 157 10.30 -11.02 -15.11
C VAL A 157 11.66 -10.62 -14.55
#